data_819f7e144df401055985c7210d3e8dae
#
_entry.id   819f7e144df401055985c7210d3e8dae
#
_cell.length_a   1.000
_cell.length_b   1.000
_cell.length_c   1.000
_cell.angle_alpha   90.00
_cell.angle_beta   90.00
_cell.angle_gamma   90.00
#
_symmetry.space_group_name_H-M   'P 1'
#
loop_
_entity.id
_entity.type
_entity.pdbx_description
1 polymer ?
#
loop_
_entity_poly.entity_id
_entity_poly.type
_entity_poly.pdbx_seq_one_letter_code
_entity_poly.pdbx_strand_id
1 'polypeptide(L)'
;MFNVVICGVVKNAAKHLSANMEAAISLGQQCDKYKIVIYENNSTDDTKAILSSYNAARPEFQILSEDIDSAVIKEKSKIWAYTRVTGSDHPCRIEQISNARNKLVNELQKESYDDYTYVVMIDFDSKMFTVEGILESLRLVKENRKRVIYANSPSYYDYYALRSAHSDYNLFGPEVIGDHFWQWMAKEPLRIEPSPTAALVPVYSAFNGIGVYAMEVFTSHFYDVLPNAAVKNVYRKIAETHADAYAKFYTILQAGCAKFSGGERDELFFWKNNSGYDKPVLCEHVAFNFALIEEGCEIYINPRMLYLWN
;
A
#
# COMPACT_ATOMS: atom_id res chain seq x y z
N MET A 1 13.60 12.80 -19.02
CA MET A 1 13.63 11.42 -19.51
C MET A 1 13.38 10.49 -18.34
N PHE A 2 12.49 9.49 -18.54
CA PHE A 2 12.09 8.53 -17.52
C PHE A 2 12.22 7.11 -18.07
N ASN A 3 12.99 6.27 -17.38
CA ASN A 3 13.00 4.83 -17.58
C ASN A 3 12.18 4.21 -16.44
N VAL A 4 11.00 3.70 -16.74
CA VAL A 4 9.97 3.37 -15.73
C VAL A 4 9.59 1.90 -15.79
N VAL A 5 9.51 1.25 -14.64
CA VAL A 5 8.74 0.02 -14.48
C VAL A 5 7.36 0.37 -13.92
N ILE A 6 6.31 0.02 -14.64
CA ILE A 6 4.93 0.08 -14.17
C ILE A 6 4.59 -1.32 -13.67
N CYS A 7 4.25 -1.47 -12.39
CA CYS A 7 4.00 -2.79 -11.84
C CYS A 7 2.77 -2.83 -10.95
N GLY A 8 2.23 -4.03 -10.71
CA GLY A 8 1.11 -4.22 -9.80
C GLY A 8 0.79 -5.67 -9.54
N VAL A 9 0.01 -5.89 -8.47
CA VAL A 9 -0.52 -7.20 -8.13
C VAL A 9 -2.00 -7.26 -8.50
N VAL A 10 -2.43 -8.38 -9.08
CA VAL A 10 -3.82 -8.55 -9.51
C VAL A 10 -4.37 -9.92 -9.09
N LYS A 11 -5.65 -9.91 -8.72
CA LYS A 11 -6.43 -11.13 -8.52
C LYS A 11 -7.91 -10.82 -8.76
N ASN A 12 -8.55 -11.56 -9.68
CA ASN A 12 -9.96 -11.37 -10.02
C ASN A 12 -10.28 -9.90 -10.41
N ALA A 13 -9.49 -9.34 -11.33
CA ALA A 13 -9.58 -7.95 -11.77
C ALA A 13 -10.17 -7.78 -13.18
N ALA A 14 -10.70 -8.83 -13.79
CA ALA A 14 -11.12 -8.86 -15.20
C ALA A 14 -12.02 -7.67 -15.62
N LYS A 15 -12.88 -7.20 -14.70
CA LYS A 15 -13.86 -6.14 -14.98
C LYS A 15 -13.23 -4.84 -15.49
N HIS A 16 -12.11 -4.41 -14.91
CA HIS A 16 -11.48 -3.12 -15.22
C HIS A 16 -10.07 -3.28 -15.81
N LEU A 17 -9.52 -4.50 -15.80
CA LEU A 17 -8.13 -4.77 -16.13
C LEU A 17 -7.72 -4.26 -17.52
N SER A 18 -8.50 -4.54 -18.57
CA SER A 18 -8.15 -4.09 -19.93
C SER A 18 -8.04 -2.59 -20.04
N ALA A 19 -8.98 -1.83 -19.46
CA ALA A 19 -8.93 -0.37 -19.48
C ALA A 19 -7.70 0.17 -18.72
N ASN A 20 -7.37 -0.42 -17.58
CA ASN A 20 -6.20 -0.04 -16.80
C ASN A 20 -4.88 -0.42 -17.48
N MET A 21 -4.83 -1.54 -18.21
CA MET A 21 -3.67 -1.91 -19.02
C MET A 21 -3.43 -0.92 -20.16
N GLU A 22 -4.48 -0.47 -20.86
CA GLU A 22 -4.35 0.56 -21.90
C GLU A 22 -3.89 1.90 -21.31
N ALA A 23 -4.37 2.28 -20.14
CA ALA A 23 -3.88 3.48 -19.45
C ALA A 23 -2.41 3.35 -19.04
N ALA A 24 -1.98 2.18 -18.57
CA ALA A 24 -0.57 1.90 -18.25
C ALA A 24 0.33 1.94 -19.51
N ILE A 25 -0.15 1.43 -20.65
CA ILE A 25 0.55 1.55 -21.94
C ILE A 25 0.67 3.02 -22.34
N SER A 26 -0.42 3.79 -22.25
CA SER A 26 -0.42 5.23 -22.55
C SER A 26 0.56 6.02 -21.67
N LEU A 27 0.68 5.65 -20.39
CA LEU A 27 1.70 6.18 -19.48
C LEU A 27 3.11 5.81 -19.97
N GLY A 28 3.35 4.53 -20.28
CA GLY A 28 4.64 4.03 -20.72
C GLY A 28 5.12 4.67 -22.01
N GLN A 29 4.23 4.88 -22.97
CA GLN A 29 4.52 5.56 -24.25
C GLN A 29 4.95 7.03 -24.10
N GLN A 30 4.71 7.65 -22.96
CA GLN A 30 5.19 8.99 -22.62
C GLN A 30 6.53 8.98 -21.85
N CYS A 31 7.12 7.81 -21.66
CA CYS A 31 8.43 7.60 -21.05
C CYS A 31 9.47 7.23 -22.12
N ASP A 32 10.75 7.39 -21.82
CA ASP A 32 11.84 7.06 -22.76
C ASP A 32 12.01 5.55 -22.90
N LYS A 33 11.83 4.84 -21.79
CA LYS A 33 11.84 3.38 -21.69
C LYS A 33 10.82 2.95 -20.65
N TYR A 34 10.04 1.94 -20.98
CA TYR A 34 9.12 1.38 -19.98
C TYR A 34 9.02 -0.13 -20.07
N LYS A 35 8.60 -0.73 -18.95
CA LYS A 35 8.21 -2.13 -18.84
C LYS A 35 7.01 -2.22 -17.92
N ILE A 36 6.09 -3.13 -18.25
CA ILE A 36 4.90 -3.41 -17.42
C ILE A 36 5.07 -4.80 -16.82
N VAL A 37 5.14 -4.88 -15.48
CA VAL A 37 5.37 -6.13 -14.74
C VAL A 37 4.19 -6.40 -13.83
N ILE A 38 3.42 -7.44 -14.11
CA ILE A 38 2.24 -7.80 -13.33
C ILE A 38 2.47 -9.14 -12.65
N TYR A 39 2.23 -9.18 -11.35
CA TYR A 39 2.11 -10.43 -10.62
C TYR A 39 0.64 -10.79 -10.42
N GLU A 40 0.25 -11.96 -10.87
CA GLU A 40 -1.08 -12.54 -10.74
C GLU A 40 -1.01 -13.84 -9.97
N ASN A 41 -1.94 -14.07 -9.05
CA ASN A 41 -2.06 -15.38 -8.42
C ASN A 41 -3.52 -15.78 -8.13
N ASN A 42 -3.84 -17.03 -8.45
CA ASN A 42 -5.10 -17.67 -8.08
C ASN A 42 -6.37 -16.94 -8.55
N SER A 43 -6.36 -16.23 -9.68
CA SER A 43 -7.58 -15.68 -10.27
C SER A 43 -8.45 -16.80 -10.83
N THR A 44 -9.77 -16.63 -10.65
CA THR A 44 -10.80 -17.58 -11.10
C THR A 44 -11.73 -17.00 -12.17
N ASP A 45 -11.54 -15.73 -12.51
CA ASP A 45 -12.22 -15.02 -13.60
C ASP A 45 -11.30 -14.91 -14.84
N ASP A 46 -11.67 -14.08 -15.82
CA ASP A 46 -10.92 -13.91 -17.08
C ASP A 46 -9.59 -13.14 -16.92
N THR A 47 -9.16 -12.78 -15.70
CA THR A 47 -7.93 -12.02 -15.44
C THR A 47 -6.70 -12.64 -16.14
N LYS A 48 -6.50 -13.95 -16.00
CA LYS A 48 -5.36 -14.67 -16.62
C LYS A 48 -5.39 -14.62 -18.14
N ALA A 49 -6.57 -14.80 -18.72
CA ALA A 49 -6.74 -14.77 -20.18
C ALA A 49 -6.42 -13.37 -20.74
N ILE A 50 -6.89 -12.32 -20.09
CA ILE A 50 -6.61 -10.93 -20.44
C ILE A 50 -5.10 -10.67 -20.37
N LEU A 51 -4.44 -10.98 -19.25
CA LEU A 51 -2.99 -10.77 -19.07
C LEU A 51 -2.18 -11.54 -20.11
N SER A 52 -2.54 -12.79 -20.40
CA SER A 52 -1.87 -13.62 -21.40
C SER A 52 -1.93 -12.98 -22.79
N SER A 53 -3.07 -12.38 -23.17
CA SER A 53 -3.22 -11.70 -24.45
C SER A 53 -2.28 -10.50 -24.61
N TYR A 54 -2.12 -9.69 -23.55
CA TYR A 54 -1.17 -8.56 -23.55
C TYR A 54 0.28 -9.05 -23.62
N ASN A 55 0.63 -10.05 -22.82
CA ASN A 55 1.99 -10.61 -22.80
C ASN A 55 2.43 -11.20 -24.14
N ALA A 56 1.52 -11.87 -24.85
CA ALA A 56 1.80 -12.46 -26.17
C ALA A 56 1.95 -11.41 -27.27
N ALA A 57 1.27 -10.26 -27.15
CA ALA A 57 1.25 -9.23 -28.17
C ALA A 57 2.35 -8.18 -28.05
N ARG A 58 3.00 -8.06 -26.89
CA ARG A 58 3.83 -6.90 -26.55
C ARG A 58 5.07 -7.28 -25.71
N PRO A 59 6.29 -7.02 -26.19
CA PRO A 59 7.54 -7.38 -25.51
C PRO A 59 7.81 -6.56 -24.22
N GLU A 60 7.14 -5.41 -24.07
CA GLU A 60 7.24 -4.58 -22.88
C GLU A 60 6.51 -5.17 -21.67
N PHE A 61 5.64 -6.19 -21.87
CA PHE A 61 4.96 -6.87 -20.79
C PHE A 61 5.77 -8.01 -20.22
N GLN A 62 5.65 -8.20 -18.93
CA GLN A 62 6.09 -9.40 -18.23
C GLN A 62 5.05 -9.78 -17.20
N ILE A 63 4.47 -10.96 -17.36
CA ILE A 63 3.45 -11.49 -16.47
C ILE A 63 4.06 -12.62 -15.64
N LEU A 64 4.04 -12.44 -14.34
CA LEU A 64 4.40 -13.44 -13.34
C LEU A 64 3.10 -14.04 -12.82
N SER A 65 2.68 -15.19 -13.35
CA SER A 65 1.43 -15.84 -12.92
C SER A 65 1.72 -17.18 -12.28
N GLU A 66 1.12 -17.42 -11.11
CA GLU A 66 1.22 -18.69 -10.40
C GLU A 66 -0.09 -19.07 -9.71
N ASP A 67 -0.41 -20.36 -9.72
CA ASP A 67 -1.47 -20.93 -8.90
C ASP A 67 -0.86 -21.57 -7.66
N ILE A 68 -1.08 -20.95 -6.51
CA ILE A 68 -0.56 -21.44 -5.24
C ILE A 68 -1.62 -22.34 -4.60
N ASP A 69 -1.27 -23.58 -4.32
CA ASP A 69 -2.17 -24.50 -3.63
C ASP A 69 -2.59 -23.95 -2.26
N SER A 70 -3.87 -24.11 -1.94
CA SER A 70 -4.44 -23.62 -0.67
C SER A 70 -3.79 -24.26 0.57
N ALA A 71 -3.30 -25.49 0.45
CA ALA A 71 -2.54 -26.15 1.51
C ALA A 71 -1.18 -25.48 1.74
N VAL A 72 -0.48 -25.09 0.66
CA VAL A 72 0.78 -24.35 0.72
C VAL A 72 0.57 -22.95 1.34
N ILE A 73 -0.52 -22.27 0.97
CA ILE A 73 -0.87 -20.97 1.57
C ILE A 73 -1.08 -21.14 3.09
N LYS A 74 -1.84 -22.15 3.50
CA LYS A 74 -2.09 -22.45 4.91
C LYS A 74 -0.81 -22.78 5.67
N GLU A 75 0.04 -23.63 5.12
CA GLU A 75 1.31 -24.03 5.73
C GLU A 75 2.26 -22.84 5.96
N LYS A 76 2.32 -21.92 4.98
CA LYS A 76 3.23 -20.76 5.02
C LYS A 76 2.68 -19.56 5.77
N SER A 77 1.38 -19.52 6.05
CA SER A 77 0.75 -18.38 6.74
C SER A 77 1.20 -18.27 8.20
N LYS A 78 1.69 -17.11 8.56
CA LYS A 78 2.13 -16.76 9.92
C LYS A 78 1.05 -16.08 10.73
N ILE A 79 -0.02 -15.61 10.06
CA ILE A 79 -1.10 -14.83 10.63
C ILE A 79 -2.44 -15.43 10.19
N TRP A 80 -3.33 -15.60 11.16
CA TRP A 80 -4.63 -16.20 10.95
C TRP A 80 -5.75 -15.24 11.34
N ALA A 81 -6.81 -15.24 10.55
CA ALA A 81 -8.02 -14.50 10.82
C ALA A 81 -9.15 -15.48 11.15
N TYR A 82 -9.86 -15.23 12.25
CA TYR A 82 -11.07 -15.97 12.59
C TYR A 82 -12.29 -15.27 12.01
N THR A 83 -13.05 -15.99 11.19
CA THR A 83 -14.30 -15.49 10.65
C THR A 83 -15.49 -16.14 11.35
N ARG A 84 -16.28 -15.35 12.08
CA ARG A 84 -17.49 -15.81 12.78
C ARG A 84 -18.54 -16.42 11.84
N VAL A 85 -18.58 -15.94 10.59
CA VAL A 85 -19.55 -16.41 9.58
C VAL A 85 -19.29 -17.86 9.19
N THR A 86 -18.05 -18.27 9.05
CA THR A 86 -17.67 -19.64 8.66
C THR A 86 -17.29 -20.51 9.85
N GLY A 87 -17.06 -19.91 11.03
CA GLY A 87 -16.57 -20.61 12.21
C GLY A 87 -15.18 -21.22 12.04
N SER A 88 -14.37 -20.67 11.15
CA SER A 88 -13.05 -21.23 10.79
C SER A 88 -11.98 -20.16 10.70
N ASP A 89 -10.72 -20.57 10.91
CA ASP A 89 -9.55 -19.75 10.71
C ASP A 89 -9.13 -19.76 9.24
N HIS A 90 -8.71 -18.58 8.76
CA HIS A 90 -8.21 -18.38 7.40
C HIS A 90 -6.85 -17.68 7.43
N PRO A 91 -5.96 -17.95 6.45
CA PRO A 91 -4.78 -17.15 6.24
C PRO A 91 -5.12 -15.67 6.09
N CYS A 92 -4.33 -14.80 6.73
CA CYS A 92 -4.53 -13.36 6.69
C CYS A 92 -4.45 -12.82 5.24
N ARG A 93 -5.50 -12.14 4.77
CA ARG A 93 -5.54 -11.57 3.41
C ARG A 93 -4.43 -10.53 3.21
N ILE A 94 -4.14 -9.70 4.22
CA ILE A 94 -3.13 -8.64 4.11
C ILE A 94 -1.73 -9.25 3.99
N GLU A 95 -1.45 -10.34 4.72
CA GLU A 95 -0.20 -11.10 4.56
C GLU A 95 -0.05 -11.66 3.13
N GLN A 96 -1.14 -12.16 2.52
CA GLN A 96 -1.07 -12.66 1.15
C GLN A 96 -0.80 -11.54 0.14
N ILE A 97 -1.38 -10.34 0.33
CA ILE A 97 -1.10 -9.17 -0.50
C ILE A 97 0.35 -8.72 -0.32
N SER A 98 0.85 -8.66 0.91
CA SER A 98 2.25 -8.36 1.23
C SER A 98 3.20 -9.33 0.51
N ASN A 99 2.93 -10.63 0.58
CA ASN A 99 3.72 -11.65 -0.11
C ASN A 99 3.70 -11.47 -1.63
N ALA A 100 2.57 -11.11 -2.21
CA ALA A 100 2.44 -10.84 -3.64
C ALA A 100 3.24 -9.59 -4.06
N ARG A 101 3.19 -8.50 -3.30
CA ARG A 101 4.00 -7.29 -3.55
C ARG A 101 5.50 -7.59 -3.43
N ASN A 102 5.89 -8.44 -2.48
CA ASN A 102 7.28 -8.88 -2.32
C ASN A 102 7.81 -9.70 -3.50
N LYS A 103 6.94 -10.39 -4.25
CA LYS A 103 7.34 -11.02 -5.53
C LYS A 103 7.78 -9.97 -6.55
N LEU A 104 7.11 -8.81 -6.60
CA LEU A 104 7.50 -7.70 -7.47
C LEU A 104 8.81 -7.05 -6.98
N VAL A 105 8.99 -6.83 -5.68
CA VAL A 105 10.25 -6.32 -5.14
C VAL A 105 11.41 -7.23 -5.53
N ASN A 106 11.29 -8.55 -5.29
CA ASN A 106 12.31 -9.53 -5.69
C ASN A 106 12.57 -9.55 -7.20
N GLU A 107 11.53 -9.39 -8.03
CA GLU A 107 11.67 -9.35 -9.48
C GLU A 107 12.48 -8.14 -9.91
N LEU A 108 12.15 -6.96 -9.37
CA LEU A 108 12.78 -5.69 -9.75
C LEU A 108 14.21 -5.52 -9.21
N GLN A 109 14.67 -6.39 -8.31
CA GLN A 109 16.07 -6.46 -7.84
C GLN A 109 16.99 -7.20 -8.80
N LYS A 110 16.46 -7.78 -9.89
CA LYS A 110 17.30 -8.50 -10.87
C LYS A 110 18.03 -7.52 -11.81
N GLU A 111 19.23 -7.88 -12.25
CA GLU A 111 20.07 -7.10 -13.18
C GLU A 111 19.34 -6.68 -14.46
N SER A 112 18.34 -7.45 -14.90
CA SER A 112 17.52 -7.08 -16.08
C SER A 112 16.76 -5.77 -15.95
N TYR A 113 16.70 -5.19 -14.74
CA TYR A 113 16.04 -3.92 -14.45
C TYR A 113 17.01 -2.77 -14.14
N ASP A 114 18.32 -2.96 -14.19
CA ASP A 114 19.34 -1.93 -13.87
C ASP A 114 19.20 -0.65 -14.71
N ASP A 115 18.68 -0.77 -15.93
CA ASP A 115 18.42 0.38 -16.82
C ASP A 115 17.18 1.21 -16.41
N TYR A 116 16.36 0.72 -15.50
CA TYR A 116 15.16 1.41 -15.03
C TYR A 116 15.45 2.19 -13.75
N THR A 117 14.90 3.41 -13.68
CA THR A 117 15.22 4.36 -12.60
C THR A 117 14.04 4.70 -11.72
N TYR A 118 12.82 4.39 -12.16
CA TYR A 118 11.59 4.69 -11.44
C TYR A 118 10.63 3.50 -11.45
N VAL A 119 9.82 3.43 -10.40
CA VAL A 119 8.74 2.46 -10.26
C VAL A 119 7.41 3.19 -10.09
N VAL A 120 6.41 2.76 -10.82
CA VAL A 120 5.00 3.13 -10.60
C VAL A 120 4.25 1.87 -10.22
N MET A 121 3.90 1.73 -8.94
CA MET A 121 3.05 0.65 -8.44
C MET A 121 1.59 1.05 -8.60
N ILE A 122 0.78 0.20 -9.22
CA ILE A 122 -0.65 0.46 -9.49
C ILE A 122 -1.49 -0.75 -9.08
N ASP A 123 -2.61 -0.54 -8.39
CA ASP A 123 -3.66 -1.54 -8.26
C ASP A 123 -4.55 -1.49 -9.50
N PHE A 124 -4.53 -2.56 -10.30
CA PHE A 124 -5.19 -2.62 -11.62
C PHE A 124 -6.68 -2.98 -11.58
N ASP A 125 -7.29 -3.00 -10.43
CA ASP A 125 -8.72 -3.26 -10.22
C ASP A 125 -9.56 -1.97 -10.05
N SER A 126 -8.95 -0.80 -10.26
CA SER A 126 -9.61 0.51 -10.22
C SER A 126 -10.59 0.73 -11.36
N LYS A 127 -11.51 1.68 -11.16
CA LYS A 127 -12.35 2.19 -12.25
C LYS A 127 -11.53 2.99 -13.27
N MET A 128 -10.64 3.85 -12.81
CA MET A 128 -9.70 4.62 -13.63
C MET A 128 -8.63 5.33 -12.78
N PHE A 129 -7.56 5.76 -13.43
CA PHE A 129 -6.54 6.64 -12.84
C PHE A 129 -6.04 7.69 -13.84
N THR A 130 -5.41 8.76 -13.34
CA THR A 130 -4.91 9.86 -14.18
C THR A 130 -3.44 9.68 -14.55
N VAL A 131 -3.15 9.59 -15.85
CA VAL A 131 -1.78 9.47 -16.38
C VAL A 131 -0.97 10.75 -16.10
N GLU A 132 -1.57 11.92 -16.28
CA GLU A 132 -0.93 13.22 -16.07
C GLU A 132 -0.44 13.41 -14.64
N GLY A 133 -1.23 12.97 -13.65
CA GLY A 133 -0.84 13.03 -12.24
C GLY A 133 0.36 12.12 -11.92
N ILE A 134 0.47 10.97 -12.59
CA ILE A 134 1.61 10.07 -12.45
C ILE A 134 2.88 10.70 -13.08
N LEU A 135 2.77 11.26 -14.29
CA LEU A 135 3.89 11.91 -14.96
C LEU A 135 4.43 13.11 -14.17
N GLU A 136 3.54 13.86 -13.54
CA GLU A 136 3.94 14.93 -12.63
C GLU A 136 4.67 14.37 -11.41
N SER A 137 4.13 13.33 -10.78
CA SER A 137 4.76 12.67 -9.64
C SER A 137 6.14 12.12 -9.97
N LEU A 138 6.34 11.57 -11.18
CA LEU A 138 7.65 11.15 -11.67
C LEU A 138 8.64 12.34 -11.76
N ARG A 139 8.20 13.55 -12.20
CA ARG A 139 9.05 14.74 -12.21
C ARG A 139 9.47 15.13 -10.80
N LEU A 140 8.54 15.10 -9.84
CA LEU A 140 8.79 15.45 -8.45
C LEU A 140 9.74 14.45 -7.76
N VAL A 141 9.60 13.14 -8.04
CA VAL A 141 10.53 12.11 -7.57
C VAL A 141 11.91 12.26 -8.22
N LYS A 142 11.97 12.70 -9.49
CA LYS A 142 13.24 12.99 -10.17
C LYS A 142 14.00 14.15 -9.51
N GLU A 143 13.29 15.18 -9.06
CA GLU A 143 13.89 16.31 -8.32
C GLU A 143 14.47 15.92 -6.97
N ASN A 144 13.81 15.02 -6.27
CA ASN A 144 14.26 14.44 -5.01
C ASN A 144 13.92 12.93 -4.97
N ARG A 145 14.93 12.08 -5.15
CA ARG A 145 14.79 10.63 -5.22
C ARG A 145 14.37 9.98 -3.88
N LYS A 146 14.45 10.72 -2.79
CA LYS A 146 13.92 10.32 -1.48
C LYS A 146 12.43 10.66 -1.29
N ARG A 147 11.77 11.25 -2.28
CA ARG A 147 10.32 11.41 -2.27
C ARG A 147 9.61 10.15 -2.70
N VAL A 148 8.54 9.84 -2.00
CA VAL A 148 7.57 8.82 -2.35
C VAL A 148 6.21 9.52 -2.49
N ILE A 149 5.53 9.32 -3.62
CA ILE A 149 4.31 10.07 -3.92
C ILE A 149 3.17 9.11 -4.20
N TYR A 150 2.08 9.28 -3.46
CA TYR A 150 0.87 8.47 -3.53
C TYR A 150 -0.30 9.20 -4.16
N ALA A 151 -1.26 8.40 -4.64
CA ALA A 151 -2.46 8.92 -5.25
C ALA A 151 -3.43 9.54 -4.24
N ASN A 152 -4.27 10.42 -4.77
CA ASN A 152 -5.45 10.98 -4.12
C ASN A 152 -6.72 10.40 -4.76
N SER A 153 -7.85 10.59 -4.11
CA SER A 153 -9.17 10.43 -4.71
C SER A 153 -10.14 11.46 -4.12
N PRO A 154 -11.17 11.86 -4.85
CA PRO A 154 -12.19 12.80 -4.35
C PRO A 154 -12.87 12.31 -3.06
N SER A 155 -12.97 10.98 -2.91
CA SER A 155 -13.35 10.33 -1.67
C SER A 155 -12.23 9.37 -1.32
N TYR A 156 -11.33 9.78 -0.43
CA TYR A 156 -10.21 8.93 -0.02
C TYR A 156 -10.74 7.63 0.59
N TYR A 157 -10.30 6.49 0.09
CA TYR A 157 -10.86 5.20 0.50
C TYR A 157 -9.88 4.33 1.30
N ASP A 158 -8.57 4.45 1.04
CA ASP A 158 -7.55 3.57 1.61
C ASP A 158 -7.04 4.06 2.98
N TYR A 159 -7.98 4.22 3.91
CA TYR A 159 -7.65 4.64 5.27
C TYR A 159 -6.78 3.63 6.02
N TYR A 160 -6.81 2.36 5.62
CA TYR A 160 -6.00 1.34 6.26
C TYR A 160 -4.50 1.60 6.05
N ALA A 161 -4.10 2.13 4.90
CA ALA A 161 -2.74 2.56 4.60
C ALA A 161 -2.42 3.99 5.12
N LEU A 162 -3.44 4.81 5.43
CA LEU A 162 -3.24 6.22 5.75
C LEU A 162 -2.73 6.41 7.18
N ARG A 163 -1.60 7.13 7.32
CA ARG A 163 -1.12 7.72 8.58
C ARG A 163 -0.74 9.17 8.31
N SER A 164 -1.46 10.11 8.94
CA SER A 164 -1.35 11.53 8.60
C SER A 164 -1.60 12.41 9.82
N ALA A 165 -0.87 13.51 9.93
CA ALA A 165 -1.11 14.57 10.92
C ALA A 165 -2.24 15.52 10.52
N HIS A 166 -2.94 15.27 9.41
CA HIS A 166 -4.08 16.08 8.97
C HIS A 166 -5.26 16.00 9.94
N SER A 167 -5.40 14.87 10.61
CA SER A 167 -6.35 14.68 11.72
C SER A 167 -5.71 13.76 12.77
N ASP A 168 -5.94 14.04 14.06
CA ASP A 168 -5.53 13.18 15.17
C ASP A 168 -5.97 11.72 14.94
N TYR A 169 -7.13 11.51 14.31
CA TYR A 169 -7.71 10.20 14.06
C TYR A 169 -6.95 9.38 13.01
N ASN A 170 -6.07 10.01 12.24
CA ASN A 170 -5.28 9.35 11.19
C ASN A 170 -3.81 9.11 11.61
N LEU A 171 -3.43 9.44 12.85
CA LEU A 171 -2.05 9.26 13.35
C LEU A 171 -1.73 7.79 13.64
N PHE A 172 -2.70 7.03 14.13
CA PHE A 172 -2.53 5.65 14.58
C PHE A 172 -3.52 4.72 13.89
N GLY A 173 -3.08 3.50 13.58
CA GLY A 173 -3.92 2.50 12.92
C GLY A 173 -4.61 1.53 13.88
N PRO A 174 -5.43 0.61 13.36
CA PRO A 174 -6.17 -0.35 14.16
C PRO A 174 -5.27 -1.29 14.95
N GLU A 175 -4.02 -1.48 14.54
CA GLU A 175 -2.99 -2.22 15.26
C GLU A 175 -2.59 -1.57 16.59
N VAL A 176 -2.89 -0.27 16.76
CA VAL A 176 -2.64 0.51 17.99
C VAL A 176 -3.96 0.82 18.70
N ILE A 177 -4.95 1.38 17.99
CA ILE A 177 -6.19 1.86 18.58
C ILE A 177 -7.37 0.91 18.43
N GLY A 178 -7.15 -0.26 17.82
CA GLY A 178 -8.16 -1.31 17.65
C GLY A 178 -9.36 -0.85 16.82
N ASP A 179 -10.55 -1.42 17.15
CA ASP A 179 -11.78 -1.14 16.38
C ASP A 179 -12.26 0.32 16.47
N HIS A 180 -11.72 1.12 17.39
CA HIS A 180 -11.98 2.57 17.42
C HIS A 180 -11.51 3.27 16.16
N PHE A 181 -10.49 2.75 15.48
CA PHE A 181 -10.00 3.27 14.21
C PHE A 181 -11.13 3.45 13.19
N TRP A 182 -11.95 2.41 12.97
CA TRP A 182 -13.04 2.44 11.98
C TRP A 182 -14.16 3.40 12.35
N GLN A 183 -14.44 3.55 13.65
CA GLN A 183 -15.46 4.46 14.15
C GLN A 183 -15.03 5.93 13.99
N TRP A 184 -13.75 6.22 14.15
CA TRP A 184 -13.23 7.59 14.07
C TRP A 184 -13.01 8.04 12.64
N MET A 185 -12.54 7.16 11.78
CA MET A 185 -12.38 7.40 10.37
C MET A 185 -13.68 7.88 9.69
N ALA A 186 -14.82 7.31 10.11
CA ALA A 186 -16.12 7.73 9.61
C ALA A 186 -16.54 9.16 10.04
N LYS A 187 -15.94 9.70 11.12
CA LYS A 187 -16.24 11.03 11.63
C LYS A 187 -15.49 12.15 10.94
N GLU A 188 -14.26 11.89 10.54
CA GLU A 188 -13.37 12.88 9.89
C GLU A 188 -12.73 12.29 8.64
N PRO A 189 -13.50 12.14 7.55
CA PRO A 189 -12.96 11.62 6.30
C PRO A 189 -11.93 12.61 5.72
N LEU A 190 -10.77 12.09 5.29
CA LEU A 190 -9.78 12.89 4.58
C LEU A 190 -10.36 13.35 3.24
N ARG A 191 -10.35 14.65 3.02
CA ARG A 191 -10.72 15.27 1.75
C ARG A 191 -9.58 16.15 1.27
N ILE A 192 -8.99 15.79 0.16
CA ILE A 192 -7.94 16.56 -0.51
C ILE A 192 -8.51 16.97 -1.88
N GLU A 193 -8.90 18.24 -1.99
CA GLU A 193 -9.47 18.74 -3.23
C GLU A 193 -8.44 18.72 -4.37
N PRO A 194 -8.77 18.11 -5.51
CA PRO A 194 -7.92 18.18 -6.69
C PRO A 194 -7.85 19.62 -7.20
N SER A 195 -6.68 20.20 -7.17
CA SER A 195 -6.45 21.55 -7.69
C SER A 195 -5.14 21.59 -8.48
N PRO A 196 -5.10 22.28 -9.64
CA PRO A 196 -3.87 22.44 -10.41
C PRO A 196 -2.72 23.10 -9.64
N THR A 197 -3.04 23.88 -8.60
CA THR A 197 -2.07 24.61 -7.78
C THR A 197 -1.89 24.00 -6.39
N ALA A 198 -2.56 22.89 -6.07
CA ALA A 198 -2.44 22.25 -4.78
C ALA A 198 -1.01 21.73 -4.53
N ALA A 199 -0.47 22.07 -3.37
CA ALA A 199 0.80 21.53 -2.91
C ALA A 199 0.67 20.03 -2.57
N LEU A 200 1.80 19.31 -2.58
CA LEU A 200 1.88 17.96 -2.04
C LEU A 200 1.45 17.95 -0.56
N VAL A 201 0.69 16.96 -0.16
CA VAL A 201 0.23 16.79 1.22
C VAL A 201 1.17 15.81 1.94
N PRO A 202 1.95 16.26 2.95
CA PRO A 202 2.85 15.38 3.68
C PRO A 202 2.05 14.39 4.54
N VAL A 203 2.50 13.13 4.54
CA VAL A 203 1.89 12.04 5.33
C VAL A 203 2.98 11.12 5.88
N TYR A 204 2.67 10.34 6.88
CA TYR A 204 3.56 9.26 7.35
C TYR A 204 3.37 7.97 6.54
N SER A 205 2.18 7.71 6.04
CA SER A 205 1.88 6.59 5.17
C SER A 205 0.63 6.86 4.33
N ALA A 206 0.63 6.35 3.11
CA ALA A 206 -0.52 6.31 2.22
C ALA A 206 -0.29 5.23 1.16
N PHE A 207 -1.29 5.01 0.30
CA PHE A 207 -1.15 4.33 -0.98
C PHE A 207 -2.27 4.77 -1.95
N ASN A 208 -3.52 4.48 -1.59
CA ASN A 208 -4.70 4.84 -2.37
C ASN A 208 -4.61 4.39 -3.84
N GLY A 209 -4.03 3.19 -4.06
CA GLY A 209 -3.99 2.49 -5.35
C GLY A 209 -2.84 2.84 -6.29
N ILE A 210 -2.07 3.93 -6.07
CA ILE A 210 -0.87 4.25 -6.86
C ILE A 210 0.24 4.79 -5.96
N GLY A 211 1.46 4.30 -6.20
CA GLY A 211 2.69 4.86 -5.62
C GLY A 211 3.77 5.07 -6.67
N VAL A 212 4.48 6.18 -6.59
CA VAL A 212 5.61 6.55 -7.48
C VAL A 212 6.88 6.67 -6.66
N TYR A 213 7.93 5.97 -7.10
CA TYR A 213 9.18 5.79 -6.37
C TYR A 213 10.39 5.91 -7.29
N ALA A 214 11.55 6.27 -6.74
CA ALA A 214 12.81 5.90 -7.35
C ALA A 214 13.02 4.37 -7.22
N MET A 215 13.69 3.74 -8.19
CA MET A 215 13.88 2.27 -8.22
C MET A 215 14.59 1.78 -6.94
N GLU A 216 15.69 2.43 -6.54
CA GLU A 216 16.45 2.08 -5.35
C GLU A 216 15.65 2.22 -4.04
N VAL A 217 14.69 3.16 -4.00
CA VAL A 217 13.79 3.33 -2.85
C VAL A 217 12.76 2.19 -2.81
N PHE A 218 12.17 1.86 -3.95
CA PHE A 218 11.17 0.78 -4.01
C PHE A 218 11.76 -0.59 -3.70
N THR A 219 13.00 -0.85 -4.10
CA THR A 219 13.66 -2.14 -3.94
C THR A 219 14.47 -2.27 -2.65
N SER A 220 14.53 -1.22 -1.80
CA SER A 220 15.32 -1.25 -0.56
C SER A 220 14.67 -2.06 0.56
N HIS A 221 13.35 -2.21 0.55
CA HIS A 221 12.60 -2.90 1.60
C HIS A 221 11.58 -3.88 1.05
N PHE A 222 11.22 -4.84 1.90
CA PHE A 222 10.08 -5.73 1.68
C PHE A 222 8.84 -5.23 2.44
N TYR A 223 7.68 -5.53 1.90
CA TYR A 223 6.42 -5.33 2.60
C TYR A 223 6.29 -6.30 3.77
N ASP A 224 5.78 -5.81 4.88
CA ASP A 224 5.50 -6.58 6.11
C ASP A 224 4.14 -6.16 6.67
N VAL A 225 3.58 -6.95 7.55
CA VAL A 225 2.24 -6.71 8.13
C VAL A 225 2.23 -6.78 9.65
N LEU A 226 3.40 -6.92 10.26
CA LEU A 226 3.57 -6.97 11.72
C LEU A 226 4.34 -5.76 12.24
N PRO A 227 4.11 -5.35 13.50
CA PRO A 227 4.89 -4.31 14.15
C PRO A 227 6.37 -4.70 14.29
N ASN A 228 7.17 -4.30 13.31
CA ASN A 228 8.62 -4.45 13.32
C ASN A 228 9.32 -3.23 13.96
N ALA A 229 10.64 -3.22 14.02
CA ALA A 229 11.41 -2.15 14.65
C ALA A 229 11.15 -0.77 14.01
N ALA A 230 11.08 -0.69 12.68
CA ALA A 230 10.80 0.57 11.98
C ALA A 230 9.41 1.10 12.34
N VAL A 231 8.39 0.23 12.34
CA VAL A 231 7.02 0.59 12.74
C VAL A 231 6.99 1.13 14.17
N LYS A 232 7.64 0.45 15.09
CA LYS A 232 7.71 0.88 16.51
C LYS A 232 8.41 2.22 16.66
N ASN A 233 9.52 2.44 15.96
CA ASN A 233 10.28 3.68 16.00
C ASN A 233 9.51 4.88 15.44
N VAL A 234 8.87 4.72 14.27
CA VAL A 234 8.11 5.80 13.65
C VAL A 234 6.89 6.15 14.48
N TYR A 235 6.15 5.16 15.00
CA TYR A 235 5.03 5.44 15.91
C TYR A 235 5.48 6.13 17.21
N ARG A 236 6.66 5.81 17.77
CA ARG A 236 7.23 6.54 18.90
C ARG A 236 7.46 8.01 18.55
N LYS A 237 8.08 8.31 17.41
CA LYS A 237 8.27 9.68 16.92
C LYS A 237 6.95 10.42 16.69
N ILE A 238 5.94 9.74 16.15
CA ILE A 238 4.59 10.31 15.99
C ILE A 238 3.97 10.64 17.35
N ALA A 239 4.06 9.73 18.32
CA ALA A 239 3.53 9.95 19.67
C ALA A 239 4.25 11.11 20.42
N GLU A 240 5.56 11.23 20.25
CA GLU A 240 6.35 12.36 20.81
C GLU A 240 6.01 13.69 20.13
N THR A 241 5.88 13.70 18.79
CA THR A 241 5.57 14.91 18.02
C THR A 241 4.13 15.38 18.24
N HIS A 242 3.19 14.45 18.46
CA HIS A 242 1.76 14.70 18.66
C HIS A 242 1.31 14.24 20.05
N ALA A 243 2.01 14.69 21.09
CA ALA A 243 1.83 14.21 22.46
C ALA A 243 0.39 14.37 22.99
N ASP A 244 -0.31 15.46 22.66
CA ASP A 244 -1.69 15.70 23.06
C ASP A 244 -2.66 14.69 22.44
N ALA A 245 -2.51 14.42 21.15
CA ALA A 245 -3.28 13.40 20.45
C ALA A 245 -3.00 12.00 21.03
N TYR A 246 -1.73 11.70 21.27
CA TYR A 246 -1.34 10.43 21.89
C TYR A 246 -1.91 10.27 23.29
N ALA A 247 -1.87 11.28 24.14
CA ALA A 247 -2.43 11.25 25.51
C ALA A 247 -3.95 10.99 25.50
N LYS A 248 -4.67 11.63 24.57
CA LYS A 248 -6.10 11.39 24.34
C LYS A 248 -6.39 9.92 23.99
N PHE A 249 -5.59 9.33 23.10
CA PHE A 249 -5.74 7.93 22.71
C PHE A 249 -5.23 6.96 23.77
N TYR A 250 -4.18 7.29 24.50
CA TYR A 250 -3.63 6.45 25.55
C TYR A 250 -4.67 6.15 26.65
N THR A 251 -5.47 7.14 27.03
CA THR A 251 -6.59 6.95 27.99
C THR A 251 -7.61 5.97 27.47
N ILE A 252 -7.96 6.04 26.18
CA ILE A 252 -8.90 5.11 25.53
C ILE A 252 -8.28 3.71 25.41
N LEU A 253 -6.99 3.63 25.12
CA LEU A 253 -6.24 2.39 25.02
C LEU A 253 -6.19 1.65 26.36
N GLN A 254 -5.93 2.36 27.47
CA GLN A 254 -5.94 1.78 28.81
C GLN A 254 -7.33 1.25 29.20
N ALA A 255 -8.38 2.01 28.96
CA ALA A 255 -9.76 1.60 29.24
C ALA A 255 -10.19 0.39 28.37
N GLY A 256 -9.68 0.28 27.15
CA GLY A 256 -9.96 -0.83 26.22
C GLY A 256 -9.17 -2.10 26.52
N CYS A 257 -7.94 -1.98 27.04
CA CYS A 257 -7.07 -3.14 27.32
C CYS A 257 -7.60 -4.08 28.42
N ALA A 258 -8.42 -3.57 29.33
CA ALA A 258 -9.10 -4.42 30.32
C ALA A 258 -10.17 -5.37 29.70
N LYS A 259 -10.57 -5.14 28.45
CA LYS A 259 -11.65 -5.89 27.77
C LYS A 259 -11.20 -6.78 26.61
N PHE A 260 -9.98 -6.64 26.11
CA PHE A 260 -9.49 -7.42 24.96
C PHE A 260 -8.29 -8.29 25.36
N SER A 261 -8.56 -9.58 25.48
CA SER A 261 -7.54 -10.61 25.66
C SER A 261 -6.84 -10.85 24.32
N GLY A 262 -5.70 -10.25 24.10
CA GLY A 262 -4.85 -10.48 22.94
C GLY A 262 -4.13 -9.20 22.54
N GLY A 263 -2.84 -9.28 22.42
CA GLY A 263 -1.96 -8.19 22.07
C GLY A 263 -0.70 -8.18 22.92
N GLU A 264 0.32 -7.59 22.39
CA GLU A 264 1.63 -7.44 23.02
C GLU A 264 1.79 -5.99 23.47
N ARG A 265 2.35 -5.77 24.66
CA ARG A 265 2.68 -4.45 25.16
C ARG A 265 4.18 -4.20 24.96
N ASP A 266 4.52 -3.06 24.36
CA ASP A 266 5.84 -2.47 24.52
C ASP A 266 5.78 -1.23 25.45
N GLU A 267 6.86 -0.48 25.54
CA GLU A 267 6.98 0.66 26.45
C GLU A 267 5.90 1.74 26.24
N LEU A 268 5.44 1.96 25.00
CA LEU A 268 4.52 3.03 24.63
C LEU A 268 3.16 2.54 24.16
N PHE A 269 3.11 1.40 23.47
CA PHE A 269 1.91 0.95 22.78
C PHE A 269 1.41 -0.40 23.28
N PHE A 270 0.09 -0.54 23.25
CA PHE A 270 -0.54 -1.84 23.27
C PHE A 270 -0.83 -2.25 21.82
N TRP A 271 -0.04 -3.18 21.30
CA TRP A 271 -0.27 -3.74 19.98
C TRP A 271 -1.48 -4.67 20.03
N LYS A 272 -2.53 -4.32 19.30
CA LYS A 272 -3.82 -4.99 19.37
C LYS A 272 -4.02 -5.96 18.23
N ASN A 273 -4.55 -7.14 18.56
CA ASN A 273 -5.12 -8.03 17.57
C ASN A 273 -6.44 -7.40 17.09
N ASN A 274 -6.46 -6.92 15.85
CA ASN A 274 -7.60 -6.24 15.27
C ASN A 274 -8.38 -7.14 14.31
N SER A 275 -9.67 -6.89 14.16
CA SER A 275 -10.53 -7.54 13.16
C SER A 275 -10.52 -9.08 13.16
N GLY A 276 -10.35 -9.69 14.32
CA GLY A 276 -10.34 -11.16 14.47
C GLY A 276 -9.02 -11.83 14.11
N TYR A 277 -7.95 -11.08 13.85
CA TYR A 277 -6.61 -11.65 13.66
C TYR A 277 -6.03 -12.17 14.98
N ASP A 278 -5.19 -13.20 14.90
CA ASP A 278 -4.44 -13.77 16.03
C ASP A 278 -3.23 -12.92 16.45
N LYS A 279 -2.89 -11.90 15.67
CA LYS A 279 -1.77 -10.96 15.87
C LYS A 279 -2.18 -9.53 15.54
N PRO A 280 -1.44 -8.52 16.03
CA PRO A 280 -1.62 -7.13 15.57
C PRO A 280 -1.18 -7.01 14.11
N VAL A 281 -2.14 -6.82 13.21
CA VAL A 281 -1.92 -6.69 11.76
C VAL A 281 -2.09 -5.26 11.36
N LEU A 282 -1.10 -4.71 10.67
CA LEU A 282 -1.15 -3.40 10.02
C LEU A 282 -1.24 -3.55 8.49
N CYS A 283 -1.58 -2.47 7.82
CA CYS A 283 -1.51 -2.44 6.37
C CYS A 283 -0.05 -2.61 5.93
N GLU A 284 0.19 -3.41 4.90
CA GLU A 284 1.53 -3.68 4.38
C GLU A 284 2.24 -2.40 3.91
N HIS A 285 1.48 -1.41 3.44
CA HIS A 285 2.03 -0.10 3.07
C HIS A 285 2.53 0.69 4.28
N VAL A 286 1.94 0.53 5.46
CA VAL A 286 2.39 1.23 6.68
C VAL A 286 3.79 0.75 7.07
N ALA A 287 4.00 -0.58 7.10
CA ALA A 287 5.32 -1.12 7.43
C ALA A 287 6.38 -0.71 6.41
N PHE A 288 6.04 -0.77 5.11
CA PHE A 288 6.91 -0.37 4.02
C PHE A 288 7.28 1.12 4.11
N ASN A 289 6.29 2.00 4.25
CA ASN A 289 6.49 3.44 4.32
C ASN A 289 7.29 3.87 5.56
N PHE A 290 7.05 3.22 6.68
CA PHE A 290 7.78 3.52 7.92
C PHE A 290 9.25 3.10 7.83
N ALA A 291 9.56 1.99 7.14
CA ALA A 291 10.94 1.63 6.85
C ALA A 291 11.62 2.69 5.96
N LEU A 292 10.92 3.20 4.95
CA LEU A 292 11.43 4.29 4.10
C LEU A 292 11.65 5.60 4.87
N ILE A 293 10.77 5.95 5.83
CA ILE A 293 10.95 7.12 6.70
C ILE A 293 12.21 6.99 7.56
N GLU A 294 12.49 5.81 8.10
CA GLU A 294 13.73 5.57 8.87
C GLU A 294 14.99 5.78 8.01
N GLU A 295 14.90 5.60 6.69
CA GLU A 295 15.96 5.91 5.73
C GLU A 295 15.97 7.38 5.24
N GLY A 296 15.11 8.22 5.80
CA GLY A 296 15.01 9.63 5.47
C GLY A 296 14.21 9.94 4.20
N CYS A 297 13.33 9.05 3.77
CA CYS A 297 12.39 9.35 2.70
C CYS A 297 11.25 10.27 3.18
N GLU A 298 10.79 11.12 2.28
CA GLU A 298 9.64 12.01 2.46
C GLU A 298 8.43 11.46 1.74
N ILE A 299 7.31 11.31 2.43
CA ILE A 299 6.10 10.69 1.88
C ILE A 299 4.99 11.70 1.71
N TYR A 300 4.39 11.72 0.50
CA TYR A 300 3.36 12.68 0.13
C TYR A 300 2.18 12.04 -0.60
N ILE A 301 1.03 12.69 -0.52
CA ILE A 301 -0.08 12.52 -1.46
C ILE A 301 -0.02 13.66 -2.47
N ASN A 302 -0.09 13.33 -3.78
CA ASN A 302 -0.27 14.31 -4.84
C ASN A 302 -1.77 14.52 -5.11
N PRO A 303 -2.33 15.70 -4.81
CA PRO A 303 -3.75 15.99 -5.04
C PRO A 303 -4.21 15.78 -6.48
N ARG A 304 -3.30 15.84 -7.46
CA ARG A 304 -3.59 15.71 -8.89
C ARG A 304 -3.42 14.29 -9.44
N MET A 305 -2.75 13.40 -8.72
CA MET A 305 -2.63 11.99 -9.09
C MET A 305 -3.87 11.25 -8.59
N LEU A 306 -4.90 11.20 -9.44
CA LEU A 306 -6.19 10.63 -9.04
C LEU A 306 -6.26 9.14 -9.34
N TYR A 307 -6.76 8.40 -8.37
CA TYR A 307 -7.14 7.01 -8.48
C TYR A 307 -8.60 6.88 -8.03
N LEU A 308 -9.45 6.37 -8.91
CA LEU A 308 -10.89 6.21 -8.63
C LEU A 308 -11.19 4.74 -8.39
N TRP A 309 -11.48 4.43 -7.15
CA TRP A 309 -12.09 3.17 -6.76
C TRP A 309 -13.57 3.17 -7.17
N ASN A 310 -14.22 2.04 -7.27
CA ASN A 310 -15.60 1.86 -7.76
C ASN A 310 -16.61 2.90 -7.34
#